data_a5cce1879aa35ef431746c226d77a82a
#
_entry.id   a5cce1879aa35ef431746c226d77a82a
#
_cell.length_a   1.000
_cell.length_b   1.000
_cell.length_c   1.000
_cell.angle_alpha   90.00
_cell.angle_beta   90.00
_cell.angle_gamma   90.00
#
_symmetry.space_group_name_H-M   'P 1'
#
loop_
_entity.id
_entity.type
_entity.pdbx_description
1 polymer ?
#
loop_
_entity_poly.entity_id
_entity_poly.type
_entity_poly.pdbx_seq_one_letter_code
_entity_poly.pdbx_strand_id
1 'polypeptide(L)'
;NESDAFDDANVFDAFIEEMYRVTALGITGFDSQTAVNGLPECKSALEGLQQYLSIYKEEFNKIKPGNFDKLNHLLSGALQTLNRTIDFNAFNRMGFIISYLDPATKMIGNFKLNNELNDNQGGAYYSAIRKNNSMFSPVAFNVNRFLDDYSTSPGKVALGRMLFFDTQLSSNNKRSCATCHQPGLAFADGLKTSLALDGHTNLPRNAPTLWNTALQRNLFWDSRSRTLEGQIMQVLNNASEMHGSAQVVAVKIIGQTGYQTQYKNAYPNSKPENAADNICNAIACYVRTLVALNSKFDKQMNGMPGMTKDETHGFNLFMGKAKCGTCHFIPLFSGAKPPRYFYMESEVIGVPSTNNKKNAKLDADSGRYLATGYPIHTFSFKTVSLRNVALTAPYMHNGVYNTLEEVIDFYNDGGGKGLHIAPANQSLPFDKLNLTKKEKADIILFLKTLTDTTGKY
;
A
#
# COMPACT_ATOMS: atom_id res chain seq x y z
N ASN A 1 27.91 -12.02 -24.62
CA ASN A 1 28.04 -13.04 -23.56
C ASN A 1 28.56 -12.37 -22.29
N GLU A 2 27.78 -11.44 -21.76
CA GLU A 2 27.92 -11.03 -20.35
C GLU A 2 27.18 -12.10 -19.56
N SER A 3 27.93 -13.01 -18.95
CA SER A 3 27.43 -13.77 -17.81
C SER A 3 26.97 -12.73 -16.79
N ASP A 4 25.68 -12.69 -16.48
CA ASP A 4 25.19 -12.03 -15.27
C ASP A 4 25.87 -12.75 -14.11
N ALA A 5 27.05 -12.27 -13.73
CA ALA A 5 27.81 -12.82 -12.62
C ALA A 5 26.94 -12.50 -11.38
N PHE A 6 26.56 -13.54 -10.67
CA PHE A 6 25.85 -13.45 -9.40
C PHE A 6 26.87 -12.89 -8.40
N ASP A 7 26.87 -11.57 -8.24
CA ASP A 7 27.81 -10.86 -7.37
C ASP A 7 27.27 -10.73 -5.93
N ASP A 8 28.14 -10.30 -5.01
CA ASP A 8 27.77 -10.13 -3.61
C ASP A 8 26.63 -9.12 -3.42
N ALA A 9 26.49 -8.11 -4.29
CA ALA A 9 25.38 -7.16 -4.22
C ALA A 9 24.04 -7.87 -4.44
N ASN A 10 23.96 -8.76 -5.43
CA ASN A 10 22.78 -9.58 -5.70
C ASN A 10 22.49 -10.58 -4.58
N VAL A 11 23.53 -11.17 -3.98
CA VAL A 11 23.39 -12.09 -2.84
C VAL A 11 22.78 -11.36 -1.64
N PHE A 12 23.32 -10.18 -1.29
CA PHE A 12 22.78 -9.39 -0.17
C PHE A 12 21.40 -8.83 -0.44
N ASP A 13 21.08 -8.52 -1.71
CA ASP A 13 19.71 -8.17 -2.10
C ASP A 13 18.74 -9.33 -1.88
N ALA A 14 19.14 -10.55 -2.24
CA ALA A 14 18.33 -11.74 -2.01
C ALA A 14 18.12 -12.00 -0.50
N PHE A 15 19.15 -11.82 0.34
CA PHE A 15 18.99 -11.94 1.80
C PHE A 15 17.99 -10.93 2.37
N ILE A 16 18.04 -9.68 1.94
CA ILE A 16 17.11 -8.65 2.39
C ILE A 16 15.70 -8.93 1.90
N GLU A 17 15.55 -9.36 0.64
CA GLU A 17 14.25 -9.74 0.07
C GLU A 17 13.64 -10.93 0.80
N GLU A 18 14.46 -11.93 1.18
CA GLU A 18 14.00 -13.07 1.98
C GLU A 18 13.55 -12.64 3.39
N MET A 19 14.30 -11.76 4.05
CA MET A 19 13.86 -11.20 5.33
C MET A 19 12.53 -10.44 5.21
N TYR A 20 12.30 -9.71 4.12
CA TYR A 20 11.01 -9.06 3.85
C TYR A 20 9.91 -10.08 3.55
N ARG A 21 10.20 -11.15 2.80
CA ARG A 21 9.26 -12.22 2.52
C ARG A 21 8.82 -12.92 3.81
N VAL A 22 9.77 -13.31 4.66
CA VAL A 22 9.46 -13.92 5.97
C VAL A 22 8.61 -12.97 6.81
N THR A 23 8.96 -11.67 6.87
CA THR A 23 8.27 -10.68 7.70
C THR A 23 6.85 -10.38 7.21
N ALA A 24 6.63 -10.30 5.92
CA ALA A 24 5.36 -9.81 5.38
C ALA A 24 4.46 -10.89 4.78
N LEU A 25 5.00 -12.03 4.37
CA LEU A 25 4.25 -13.15 3.78
C LEU A 25 4.31 -14.40 4.66
N GLY A 26 5.51 -14.85 5.03
CA GLY A 26 5.70 -16.11 5.71
C GLY A 26 4.96 -16.21 7.06
N ILE A 27 5.18 -15.24 7.96
CA ILE A 27 4.53 -15.25 9.28
C ILE A 27 3.02 -14.96 9.24
N THR A 28 2.46 -14.52 8.09
CA THR A 28 1.02 -14.38 7.90
C THR A 28 0.35 -15.65 7.40
N GLY A 29 1.14 -16.62 6.94
CA GLY A 29 0.65 -17.82 6.29
C GLY A 29 0.21 -17.59 4.84
N PHE A 30 0.57 -16.48 4.20
CA PHE A 30 0.25 -16.20 2.79
C PHE A 30 0.79 -17.29 1.86
N ASP A 31 2.01 -17.73 2.08
CA ASP A 31 2.66 -18.77 1.26
C ASP A 31 2.04 -20.17 1.46
N SER A 32 1.29 -20.38 2.54
CA SER A 32 0.75 -21.70 2.94
C SER A 32 -0.65 -21.59 3.55
N GLN A 33 -1.57 -20.93 2.84
CA GLN A 33 -2.90 -20.54 3.35
C GLN A 33 -3.78 -21.72 3.80
N THR A 34 -3.65 -22.88 3.16
CA THR A 34 -4.45 -24.07 3.43
C THR A 34 -3.80 -24.97 4.49
N ALA A 35 -2.50 -25.21 4.35
CA ALA A 35 -1.76 -26.10 5.25
C ALA A 35 -1.32 -25.44 6.57
N VAL A 36 -1.38 -24.10 6.63
CA VAL A 36 -0.94 -23.27 7.78
C VAL A 36 0.52 -23.56 8.20
N ASN A 37 1.38 -23.94 7.23
CA ASN A 37 2.80 -24.27 7.43
C ASN A 37 3.73 -23.05 7.41
N GLY A 38 3.20 -21.83 7.37
CA GLY A 38 4.02 -20.63 7.21
C GLY A 38 5.12 -20.48 8.26
N LEU A 39 4.89 -20.82 9.53
CA LEU A 39 5.93 -20.72 10.56
C LEU A 39 7.05 -21.76 10.41
N PRO A 40 6.79 -23.07 10.14
CA PRO A 40 7.81 -24.04 9.76
C PRO A 40 8.61 -23.65 8.53
N GLU A 41 7.96 -23.11 7.50
CA GLU A 41 8.64 -22.61 6.28
C GLU A 41 9.55 -21.41 6.56
N CYS A 42 9.09 -20.45 7.40
CA CYS A 42 9.93 -19.34 7.86
C CYS A 42 11.17 -19.84 8.61
N LYS A 43 11.02 -20.90 9.44
CA LYS A 43 12.15 -21.51 10.13
C LYS A 43 13.18 -22.01 9.13
N SER A 44 12.78 -22.84 8.15
CA SER A 44 13.70 -23.39 7.15
C SER A 44 14.38 -22.28 6.32
N ALA A 45 13.66 -21.22 5.97
CA ALA A 45 14.20 -20.07 5.27
C ALA A 45 15.29 -19.35 6.10
N LEU A 46 15.03 -19.12 7.40
CA LEU A 46 15.99 -18.48 8.29
C LEU A 46 17.20 -19.37 8.61
N GLU A 47 17.04 -20.69 8.66
CA GLU A 47 18.14 -21.65 8.79
C GLU A 47 19.08 -21.58 7.59
N GLY A 48 18.52 -21.59 6.37
CA GLY A 48 19.28 -21.43 5.13
C GLY A 48 20.01 -20.07 5.08
N LEU A 49 19.30 -18.99 5.42
CA LEU A 49 19.89 -17.64 5.44
C LEU A 49 21.04 -17.54 6.45
N GLN A 50 20.87 -18.08 7.65
CA GLN A 50 21.92 -18.11 8.69
C GLN A 50 23.16 -18.89 8.20
N GLN A 51 22.96 -20.01 7.53
CA GLN A 51 24.05 -20.82 6.97
C GLN A 51 24.83 -20.05 5.89
N TYR A 52 24.14 -19.42 4.94
CA TYR A 52 24.81 -18.65 3.89
C TYR A 52 25.51 -17.40 4.43
N LEU A 53 24.89 -16.67 5.38
CA LEU A 53 25.53 -15.52 6.02
C LEU A 53 26.81 -15.89 6.78
N SER A 54 26.97 -17.14 7.23
CA SER A 54 28.18 -17.58 7.93
C SER A 54 29.43 -17.53 7.07
N ILE A 55 29.30 -17.58 5.74
CA ILE A 55 30.39 -17.45 4.76
C ILE A 55 31.03 -16.05 4.88
N TYR A 56 30.24 -15.02 5.21
CA TYR A 56 30.67 -13.63 5.30
C TYR A 56 31.07 -13.21 6.73
N LYS A 57 31.33 -14.17 7.62
CA LYS A 57 31.63 -13.89 9.04
C LYS A 57 32.80 -12.94 9.23
N GLU A 58 33.89 -13.14 8.48
CA GLU A 58 35.09 -12.31 8.60
C GLU A 58 34.83 -10.89 8.11
N GLU A 59 34.12 -10.74 7.01
CA GLU A 59 33.74 -9.46 6.41
C GLU A 59 32.85 -8.64 7.34
N PHE A 60 31.84 -9.26 7.98
CA PHE A 60 31.04 -8.60 9.00
C PHE A 60 31.87 -8.08 10.18
N ASN A 61 32.86 -8.88 10.62
CA ASN A 61 33.70 -8.52 11.75
C ASN A 61 34.78 -7.49 11.38
N LYS A 62 35.15 -7.32 10.09
CA LYS A 62 36.02 -6.22 9.60
C LYS A 62 35.34 -4.85 9.78
N ILE A 63 34.02 -4.76 9.57
CA ILE A 63 33.26 -3.52 9.81
C ILE A 63 33.32 -3.14 11.30
N LYS A 64 32.99 -4.11 12.15
CA LYS A 64 33.07 -3.95 13.62
C LYS A 64 33.21 -5.34 14.25
N PRO A 65 34.21 -5.56 15.13
CA PRO A 65 34.34 -6.80 15.86
C PRO A 65 33.04 -7.19 16.58
N GLY A 66 32.63 -8.45 16.43
CA GLY A 66 31.42 -8.99 17.04
C GLY A 66 30.12 -8.71 16.27
N ASN A 67 30.16 -8.05 15.10
CA ASN A 67 28.96 -7.82 14.29
C ASN A 67 28.33 -9.13 13.83
N PHE A 68 29.14 -10.09 13.38
CA PHE A 68 28.59 -11.39 12.96
C PHE A 68 27.94 -12.14 14.14
N ASP A 69 28.59 -12.15 15.32
CA ASP A 69 28.04 -12.83 16.48
C ASP A 69 26.70 -12.21 16.93
N LYS A 70 26.58 -10.88 16.82
CA LYS A 70 25.32 -10.17 17.06
C LYS A 70 24.23 -10.57 16.06
N LEU A 71 24.54 -10.60 14.76
CA LEU A 71 23.61 -11.03 13.72
C LEU A 71 23.19 -12.49 13.95
N ASN A 72 24.15 -13.36 14.19
CA ASN A 72 23.90 -14.77 14.46
C ASN A 72 23.05 -15.00 15.72
N HIS A 73 23.24 -14.18 16.76
CA HIS A 73 22.39 -14.22 17.96
C HIS A 73 20.93 -13.85 17.65
N LEU A 74 20.70 -12.84 16.82
CA LEU A 74 19.35 -12.46 16.39
C LEU A 74 18.66 -13.57 15.59
N LEU A 75 19.35 -14.16 14.63
CA LEU A 75 18.82 -15.28 13.83
C LEU A 75 18.57 -16.53 14.69
N SER A 76 19.50 -16.86 15.59
CA SER A 76 19.32 -17.99 16.52
C SER A 76 18.15 -17.76 17.47
N GLY A 77 17.93 -16.55 17.96
CA GLY A 77 16.76 -16.18 18.77
C GLY A 77 15.44 -16.31 18.01
N ALA A 78 15.44 -15.91 16.74
CA ALA A 78 14.30 -16.12 15.86
C ALA A 78 13.98 -17.60 15.66
N LEU A 79 14.99 -18.43 15.37
CA LEU A 79 14.86 -19.88 15.22
C LEU A 79 14.37 -20.56 16.49
N GLN A 80 14.89 -20.18 17.66
CA GLN A 80 14.41 -20.70 18.94
C GLN A 80 12.95 -20.36 19.19
N THR A 81 12.53 -19.13 18.82
CA THR A 81 11.14 -18.69 18.96
C THR A 81 10.22 -19.54 18.08
N LEU A 82 10.59 -19.77 16.82
CA LEU A 82 9.82 -20.62 15.89
C LEU A 82 9.79 -22.10 16.34
N ASN A 83 10.87 -22.61 16.91
CA ASN A 83 10.92 -23.97 17.45
C ASN A 83 9.99 -24.21 18.65
N ARG A 84 9.73 -23.17 19.45
CA ARG A 84 8.87 -23.26 20.64
C ARG A 84 7.41 -23.00 20.33
N THR A 85 7.09 -22.43 19.17
CA THR A 85 5.74 -22.03 18.80
C THR A 85 5.01 -23.20 18.17
N ILE A 86 3.91 -23.60 18.78
CA ILE A 86 3.09 -24.72 18.31
C ILE A 86 1.81 -24.20 17.64
N ASP A 87 1.29 -23.05 18.09
CA ASP A 87 0.03 -22.47 17.60
C ASP A 87 0.26 -21.23 16.73
N PHE A 88 -0.10 -21.35 15.46
CA PHE A 88 -0.03 -20.25 14.49
C PHE A 88 -0.83 -19.01 14.94
N ASN A 89 -2.01 -19.20 15.54
CA ASN A 89 -2.86 -18.09 15.95
C ASN A 89 -2.36 -17.36 17.20
N ALA A 90 -1.66 -18.07 18.09
CA ALA A 90 -1.08 -17.50 19.31
C ALA A 90 0.30 -16.86 19.10
N PHE A 91 0.89 -16.97 17.91
CA PHE A 91 2.22 -16.46 17.63
C PHE A 91 2.30 -14.94 17.78
N ASN A 92 3.25 -14.45 18.60
CA ASN A 92 3.50 -13.03 18.82
C ASN A 92 4.33 -12.42 17.67
N ARG A 93 3.69 -12.07 16.59
CA ARG A 93 4.31 -11.55 15.37
C ARG A 93 5.00 -10.21 15.58
N MET A 94 4.38 -9.29 16.33
CA MET A 94 4.99 -7.98 16.61
C MET A 94 6.29 -8.13 17.40
N GLY A 95 6.26 -8.91 18.49
CA GLY A 95 7.46 -9.18 19.28
C GLY A 95 8.55 -9.86 18.46
N PHE A 96 8.19 -10.80 17.59
CA PHE A 96 9.12 -11.52 16.72
C PHE A 96 9.81 -10.59 15.71
N ILE A 97 9.04 -9.71 15.06
CA ILE A 97 9.58 -8.74 14.11
C ILE A 97 10.53 -7.76 14.81
N ILE A 98 10.09 -7.15 15.92
CA ILE A 98 10.86 -6.11 16.62
C ILE A 98 12.13 -6.67 17.25
N SER A 99 12.04 -7.89 17.83
CA SER A 99 13.17 -8.47 18.58
C SER A 99 14.22 -9.10 17.68
N TYR A 100 13.82 -9.62 16.50
CA TYR A 100 14.72 -10.43 15.68
C TYR A 100 14.78 -9.99 14.21
N LEU A 101 13.64 -9.96 13.50
CA LEU A 101 13.68 -9.83 12.03
C LEU A 101 14.14 -8.44 11.59
N ASP A 102 13.56 -7.38 12.13
CA ASP A 102 13.92 -6.01 11.73
C ASP A 102 15.36 -5.63 12.12
N PRO A 103 15.86 -5.93 13.35
CA PRO A 103 17.27 -5.73 13.68
C PRO A 103 18.24 -6.53 12.79
N ALA A 104 17.94 -7.79 12.47
CA ALA A 104 18.77 -8.60 11.58
C ALA A 104 18.79 -8.01 10.16
N THR A 105 17.61 -7.62 9.62
CA THR A 105 17.50 -6.97 8.30
C THR A 105 18.33 -5.69 8.22
N LYS A 106 18.27 -4.84 9.27
CA LYS A 106 19.10 -3.63 9.35
C LYS A 106 20.60 -3.93 9.35
N MET A 107 21.02 -4.99 10.04
CA MET A 107 22.44 -5.37 10.06
C MET A 107 22.91 -5.86 8.67
N ILE A 108 22.11 -6.64 7.97
CA ILE A 108 22.39 -7.10 6.61
C ILE A 108 22.43 -5.90 5.65
N GLY A 109 21.48 -4.98 5.74
CA GLY A 109 21.45 -3.76 4.91
C GLY A 109 22.64 -2.84 5.18
N ASN A 110 23.03 -2.65 6.44
CA ASN A 110 24.21 -1.87 6.81
C ASN A 110 25.50 -2.53 6.30
N PHE A 111 25.60 -3.85 6.27
CA PHE A 111 26.73 -4.55 5.68
C PHE A 111 26.88 -4.17 4.20
N LYS A 112 25.79 -4.22 3.44
CA LYS A 112 25.74 -3.84 2.03
C LYS A 112 26.25 -2.41 1.81
N LEU A 113 25.81 -1.45 2.64
CA LEU A 113 26.23 -0.06 2.56
C LEU A 113 27.74 0.13 2.86
N ASN A 114 28.23 -0.50 3.92
CA ASN A 114 29.62 -0.33 4.36
C ASN A 114 30.64 -0.97 3.40
N ASN A 115 30.20 -1.94 2.58
CA ASN A 115 31.04 -2.57 1.56
C ASN A 115 30.78 -2.00 0.15
N GLU A 116 30.07 -0.87 0.05
CA GLU A 116 29.79 -0.19 -1.22
C GLU A 116 29.13 -1.11 -2.28
N LEU A 117 28.42 -2.14 -1.82
CA LEU A 117 27.70 -3.06 -2.68
C LEU A 117 26.46 -2.34 -3.24
N ASN A 118 26.68 -1.60 -4.32
CA ASN A 118 25.64 -0.79 -4.94
C ASN A 118 24.51 -1.65 -5.50
N ASP A 119 23.30 -1.13 -5.43
CA ASP A 119 22.18 -1.72 -6.17
C ASP A 119 22.53 -1.73 -7.66
N ASN A 120 22.55 -2.91 -8.29
CA ASN A 120 22.71 -3.03 -9.73
C ASN A 120 21.60 -2.23 -10.41
N GLN A 121 21.94 -1.06 -10.96
CA GLN A 121 21.01 -0.08 -11.51
C GLN A 121 20.40 -0.46 -12.86
N GLY A 122 20.61 -1.71 -13.33
CA GLY A 122 20.39 -2.11 -14.73
C GLY A 122 19.18 -2.99 -15.04
N GLY A 123 18.32 -3.37 -14.10
CA GLY A 123 17.20 -4.28 -14.37
C GLY A 123 15.82 -3.66 -14.24
N ALA A 124 14.86 -4.09 -15.07
CA ALA A 124 13.47 -3.68 -15.05
C ALA A 124 12.68 -4.04 -13.77
N TYR A 125 13.34 -4.59 -12.76
CA TYR A 125 12.72 -5.12 -11.54
C TYR A 125 13.30 -4.49 -10.27
N TYR A 126 13.29 -3.16 -10.20
CA TYR A 126 13.74 -2.47 -8.99
C TYR A 126 12.77 -2.68 -7.84
N SER A 127 13.30 -3.04 -6.67
CA SER A 127 12.54 -3.00 -5.43
C SER A 127 12.08 -1.57 -5.14
N ALA A 128 10.82 -1.41 -4.79
CA ALA A 128 10.29 -0.13 -4.34
C ALA A 128 10.78 0.26 -2.93
N ILE A 129 11.38 -0.69 -2.20
CA ILE A 129 12.00 -0.49 -0.90
C ILE A 129 13.49 -0.17 -1.08
N ARG A 130 13.98 0.75 -0.27
CA ARG A 130 15.41 0.97 -0.08
C ARG A 130 15.98 -0.15 0.78
N LYS A 131 16.80 -0.99 0.19
CA LYS A 131 17.27 -2.25 0.81
C LYS A 131 18.24 -2.07 2.00
N ASN A 132 18.64 -0.87 2.31
CA ASN A 132 19.56 -0.54 3.41
C ASN A 132 18.88 -0.05 4.70
N ASN A 133 17.55 0.00 4.72
CA ASN A 133 16.79 0.47 5.86
C ASN A 133 15.76 -0.59 6.30
N SER A 134 15.25 -0.43 7.55
CA SER A 134 14.05 -1.13 7.96
C SER A 134 12.89 -0.87 7.01
N MET A 135 12.09 -1.89 6.69
CA MET A 135 10.86 -1.72 5.93
C MET A 135 9.84 -0.80 6.65
N PHE A 136 10.01 -0.57 7.94
CA PHE A 136 9.15 0.31 8.75
C PHE A 136 9.68 1.75 8.86
N SER A 137 10.83 2.05 8.26
CA SER A 137 11.36 3.40 8.24
C SER A 137 10.45 4.34 7.42
N PRO A 138 10.20 5.58 7.86
CA PRO A 138 9.45 6.57 7.06
C PRO A 138 10.04 6.85 5.68
N VAL A 139 11.34 6.56 5.51
CA VAL A 139 12.08 6.72 4.24
C VAL A 139 12.36 5.39 3.53
N ALA A 140 11.73 4.29 3.97
CA ALA A 140 11.96 2.97 3.37
C ALA A 140 11.56 2.91 1.89
N PHE A 141 10.52 3.63 1.50
CA PHE A 141 9.98 3.56 0.16
C PHE A 141 10.49 4.69 -0.74
N ASN A 142 10.89 4.33 -1.94
CA ASN A 142 11.18 5.28 -3.00
C ASN A 142 9.93 5.48 -3.86
N VAL A 143 9.23 6.59 -3.63
CA VAL A 143 7.98 6.92 -4.33
C VAL A 143 8.14 6.91 -5.85
N ASN A 144 9.28 7.35 -6.38
CA ASN A 144 9.53 7.41 -7.82
C ASN A 144 9.59 6.02 -8.47
N ARG A 145 9.92 4.98 -7.71
CA ARG A 145 9.98 3.59 -8.20
C ARG A 145 8.63 2.90 -8.27
N PHE A 146 7.60 3.43 -7.57
CA PHE A 146 6.24 2.90 -7.70
C PHE A 146 5.57 3.32 -9.00
N LEU A 147 5.98 4.43 -9.60
CA LEU A 147 5.21 5.16 -10.60
C LEU A 147 6.06 5.59 -11.81
N ASP A 148 6.91 4.73 -12.35
CA ASP A 148 7.72 4.98 -13.56
C ASP A 148 8.20 6.45 -13.71
N ASP A 149 9.40 6.69 -13.28
CA ASP A 149 10.39 7.76 -13.57
C ASP A 149 9.93 9.20 -13.91
N TYR A 150 8.90 9.70 -13.25
CA TYR A 150 8.58 11.13 -13.35
C TYR A 150 9.32 11.90 -12.23
N SER A 151 10.34 12.66 -12.60
CA SER A 151 11.09 13.46 -11.63
C SER A 151 10.21 14.54 -11.00
N THR A 152 9.99 14.41 -9.69
CA THR A 152 9.32 15.44 -8.89
C THR A 152 10.28 16.60 -8.62
N SER A 153 9.84 17.83 -8.82
CA SER A 153 10.59 19.04 -8.48
C SER A 153 9.72 20.01 -7.66
N PRO A 154 10.34 20.91 -6.86
CA PRO A 154 9.57 21.89 -6.07
C PRO A 154 8.64 22.76 -6.95
N GLY A 155 9.07 23.15 -8.14
CA GLY A 155 8.25 23.94 -9.07
C GLY A 155 7.03 23.16 -9.56
N LYS A 156 7.19 21.87 -9.90
CA LYS A 156 6.07 21.00 -10.31
C LYS A 156 5.09 20.77 -9.15
N VAL A 157 5.58 20.55 -7.93
CA VAL A 157 4.74 20.38 -6.74
C VAL A 157 3.93 21.66 -6.46
N ALA A 158 4.55 22.84 -6.53
CA ALA A 158 3.86 24.11 -6.31
C ALA A 158 2.76 24.34 -7.34
N LEU A 159 3.05 24.15 -8.63
CA LEU A 159 2.06 24.23 -9.70
C LEU A 159 0.94 23.20 -9.50
N GLY A 160 1.29 21.96 -9.21
CA GLY A 160 0.33 20.88 -8.99
C GLY A 160 -0.61 21.14 -7.80
N ARG A 161 -0.09 21.73 -6.72
CA ARG A 161 -0.91 22.16 -5.59
C ARG A 161 -1.92 23.25 -5.99
N MET A 162 -1.48 24.26 -6.75
CA MET A 162 -2.40 25.28 -7.25
C MET A 162 -3.53 24.66 -8.09
N LEU A 163 -3.16 23.79 -9.03
CA LEU A 163 -4.10 23.11 -9.92
C LEU A 163 -5.07 22.20 -9.15
N PHE A 164 -4.61 21.49 -8.14
CA PHE A 164 -5.43 20.58 -7.34
C PHE A 164 -6.65 21.26 -6.70
N PHE A 165 -6.52 22.53 -6.34
CA PHE A 165 -7.59 23.33 -5.75
C PHE A 165 -8.35 24.20 -6.76
N ASP A 166 -7.93 24.26 -8.02
CA ASP A 166 -8.53 25.14 -9.01
C ASP A 166 -9.78 24.51 -9.66
N THR A 167 -10.91 25.18 -9.49
CA THR A 167 -12.18 24.75 -10.09
C THR A 167 -12.22 24.93 -11.60
N GLN A 168 -11.33 25.73 -12.18
CA GLN A 168 -11.24 25.92 -13.62
C GLN A 168 -10.81 24.67 -14.39
N LEU A 169 -10.37 23.62 -13.67
CA LEU A 169 -10.09 22.30 -14.27
C LEU A 169 -11.36 21.57 -14.74
N SER A 170 -12.54 21.93 -14.22
CA SER A 170 -13.81 21.36 -14.70
C SER A 170 -14.47 22.23 -15.76
N SER A 171 -15.30 21.61 -16.62
CA SER A 171 -15.99 22.31 -17.71
C SER A 171 -16.95 23.39 -17.23
N ASN A 172 -17.54 23.23 -16.06
CA ASN A 172 -18.46 24.18 -15.44
C ASN A 172 -17.81 25.17 -14.45
N ASN A 173 -16.48 25.10 -14.26
CA ASN A 173 -15.67 25.89 -13.31
C ASN A 173 -16.16 25.80 -11.84
N LYS A 174 -16.81 24.69 -11.44
CA LYS A 174 -17.35 24.53 -10.07
C LYS A 174 -16.68 23.39 -9.29
N ARG A 175 -15.84 22.60 -9.94
CA ARG A 175 -15.22 21.42 -9.34
C ARG A 175 -13.70 21.41 -9.52
N SER A 176 -13.00 21.10 -8.45
CA SER A 176 -11.56 20.81 -8.45
C SER A 176 -11.31 19.38 -7.94
N CYS A 177 -10.07 18.92 -7.92
CA CYS A 177 -9.70 17.65 -7.29
C CYS A 177 -10.07 17.63 -5.80
N ALA A 178 -9.87 18.79 -5.12
CA ALA A 178 -10.21 18.98 -3.71
C ALA A 178 -11.72 18.91 -3.41
N THR A 179 -12.59 18.92 -4.40
CA THR A 179 -14.04 18.73 -4.20
C THR A 179 -14.36 17.32 -3.69
N CYS A 180 -13.68 16.31 -4.25
CA CYS A 180 -13.85 14.90 -3.86
C CYS A 180 -12.69 14.39 -2.97
N HIS A 181 -11.55 15.08 -2.96
CA HIS A 181 -10.38 14.72 -2.16
C HIS A 181 -10.05 15.85 -1.19
N GLN A 182 -10.89 15.99 -0.14
CA GLN A 182 -10.83 17.09 0.83
C GLN A 182 -9.71 16.85 1.85
N PRO A 183 -8.74 17.77 2.01
CA PRO A 183 -7.66 17.60 2.99
C PRO A 183 -8.16 17.39 4.42
N GLY A 184 -9.23 18.09 4.82
CA GLY A 184 -9.86 17.97 6.14
C GLY A 184 -10.55 16.62 6.39
N LEU A 185 -10.82 15.84 5.34
CA LEU A 185 -11.41 14.49 5.40
C LEU A 185 -10.42 13.42 4.96
N ALA A 186 -9.15 13.60 5.30
CA ALA A 186 -8.06 12.70 4.90
C ALA A 186 -7.97 12.48 3.37
N PHE A 187 -8.25 13.50 2.57
CA PHE A 187 -8.31 13.45 1.11
C PHE A 187 -9.32 12.43 0.55
N ALA A 188 -10.42 12.19 1.27
CA ALA A 188 -11.65 11.57 0.81
C ALA A 188 -12.77 12.64 0.82
N ASP A 189 -14.04 12.26 0.54
CA ASP A 189 -15.18 13.19 0.62
C ASP A 189 -16.19 12.85 1.72
N GLY A 190 -16.02 11.71 2.38
CA GLY A 190 -16.91 11.23 3.43
C GLY A 190 -18.29 10.79 2.93
N LEU A 191 -18.50 10.70 1.61
CA LEU A 191 -19.77 10.30 1.02
C LEU A 191 -19.73 8.79 0.66
N LYS A 192 -20.91 8.17 0.62
CA LYS A 192 -21.05 6.79 0.15
C LYS A 192 -20.49 6.65 -1.28
N THR A 193 -20.90 7.54 -2.15
CA THR A 193 -20.34 7.76 -3.49
C THR A 193 -20.41 9.26 -3.79
N SER A 194 -19.38 9.76 -4.47
CA SER A 194 -19.29 11.20 -4.77
C SER A 194 -20.40 11.65 -5.70
N LEU A 195 -20.81 12.94 -5.59
CA LEU A 195 -21.72 13.54 -6.54
C LEU A 195 -21.06 13.65 -7.93
N ALA A 196 -21.80 13.38 -8.99
CA ALA A 196 -21.37 13.63 -10.35
C ALA A 196 -21.33 15.14 -10.66
N LEU A 197 -20.78 15.51 -11.81
CA LEU A 197 -20.58 16.92 -12.22
C LEU A 197 -21.90 17.70 -12.31
N ASP A 198 -23.02 17.02 -12.59
CA ASP A 198 -24.36 17.62 -12.64
C ASP A 198 -24.86 18.07 -11.24
N GLY A 199 -24.21 17.62 -10.16
CA GLY A 199 -24.57 17.93 -8.79
C GLY A 199 -25.83 17.21 -8.27
N HIS A 200 -26.39 16.27 -9.03
CA HIS A 200 -27.65 15.58 -8.73
C HIS A 200 -27.52 14.07 -8.73
N THR A 201 -26.75 13.50 -9.66
CA THR A 201 -26.49 12.07 -9.72
C THR A 201 -25.23 11.71 -8.93
N ASN A 202 -25.07 10.44 -8.58
CA ASN A 202 -23.89 9.96 -7.90
C ASN A 202 -22.97 9.22 -8.87
N LEU A 203 -21.67 9.34 -8.63
CA LEU A 203 -20.67 8.46 -9.24
C LEU A 203 -20.87 7.02 -8.73
N PRO A 204 -20.47 6.02 -9.51
CA PRO A 204 -20.72 4.60 -9.13
C PRO A 204 -19.89 4.14 -7.93
N ARG A 205 -18.78 4.83 -7.63
CA ARG A 205 -17.80 4.40 -6.62
C ARG A 205 -17.47 5.49 -5.63
N ASN A 206 -17.09 5.06 -4.43
CA ASN A 206 -16.56 5.90 -3.37
C ASN A 206 -15.23 6.57 -3.77
N ALA A 207 -15.00 7.81 -3.33
CA ALA A 207 -13.73 8.51 -3.51
C ALA A 207 -12.68 8.02 -2.48
N PRO A 208 -11.64 7.26 -2.89
CA PRO A 208 -10.64 6.81 -1.96
C PRO A 208 -9.74 7.96 -1.50
N THR A 209 -9.12 7.82 -0.34
CA THR A 209 -8.08 8.75 0.13
C THR A 209 -6.92 8.85 -0.84
N LEU A 210 -6.30 10.04 -0.94
CA LEU A 210 -5.05 10.23 -1.67
C LEU A 210 -3.80 10.00 -0.79
N TRP A 211 -3.96 9.84 0.53
CA TRP A 211 -2.82 9.50 1.39
C TRP A 211 -2.18 8.19 0.94
N ASN A 212 -0.86 8.24 0.76
CA ASN A 212 -0.04 7.09 0.32
C ASN A 212 -0.42 6.51 -1.06
N THR A 213 -1.21 7.23 -1.87
CA THR A 213 -1.54 6.79 -3.23
C THR A 213 -0.30 6.62 -4.10
N ALA A 214 0.73 7.43 -3.87
CA ALA A 214 2.02 7.30 -4.53
C ALA A 214 2.76 5.98 -4.24
N LEU A 215 2.34 5.24 -3.22
CA LEU A 215 2.87 3.93 -2.84
C LEU A 215 1.98 2.78 -3.33
N GLN A 216 1.18 3.01 -4.36
CA GLN A 216 0.31 2.02 -5.00
C GLN A 216 0.63 1.93 -6.49
N ARG A 217 0.78 0.71 -7.02
CA ARG A 217 1.11 0.49 -8.44
C ARG A 217 -0.09 0.71 -9.35
N ASN A 218 -1.23 0.16 -9.00
CA ASN A 218 -2.43 0.26 -9.81
C ASN A 218 -3.42 1.21 -9.15
N LEU A 219 -4.01 2.09 -9.93
CA LEU A 219 -4.87 3.17 -9.50
C LEU A 219 -6.31 2.94 -9.95
N PHE A 220 -7.25 3.68 -9.36
CA PHE A 220 -8.68 3.38 -9.32
C PHE A 220 -8.99 2.08 -8.56
N TRP A 221 -10.27 1.86 -8.25
CA TRP A 221 -10.74 0.64 -7.61
C TRP A 221 -10.54 -0.62 -8.46
N ASP A 222 -10.60 -0.49 -9.78
CA ASP A 222 -10.47 -1.57 -10.76
C ASP A 222 -9.06 -1.72 -11.35
N SER A 223 -8.09 -0.98 -10.83
CA SER A 223 -6.68 -1.07 -11.26
C SER A 223 -6.43 -0.72 -12.73
N ARG A 224 -7.30 0.08 -13.37
CA ARG A 224 -7.21 0.38 -14.80
C ARG A 224 -6.11 1.36 -15.20
N SER A 225 -5.59 2.15 -14.26
CA SER A 225 -4.47 3.06 -14.52
C SER A 225 -3.20 2.61 -13.80
N ARG A 226 -2.06 2.69 -14.48
CA ARG A 226 -0.75 2.34 -13.91
C ARG A 226 -0.01 3.55 -13.35
N THR A 227 -0.36 4.77 -13.76
CA THR A 227 0.32 6.01 -13.37
C THR A 227 -0.69 7.03 -12.84
N LEU A 228 -0.24 7.92 -11.96
CA LEU A 228 -1.05 9.05 -11.48
C LEU A 228 -1.43 9.99 -12.61
N GLU A 229 -0.51 10.25 -13.52
CA GLU A 229 -0.74 11.08 -14.71
C GLU A 229 -1.88 10.52 -15.58
N GLY A 230 -1.81 9.21 -15.85
CA GLY A 230 -2.87 8.53 -16.61
C GLY A 230 -4.21 8.51 -15.87
N GLN A 231 -4.21 8.42 -14.53
CA GLN A 231 -5.43 8.54 -13.74
C GLN A 231 -6.00 9.95 -13.80
N ILE A 232 -5.19 10.98 -13.61
CA ILE A 232 -5.61 12.38 -13.67
C ILE A 232 -6.15 12.72 -15.04
N MET A 233 -5.49 12.29 -16.11
CA MET A 233 -5.96 12.47 -17.49
C MET A 233 -7.35 11.87 -17.69
N GLN A 234 -7.59 10.65 -17.19
CA GLN A 234 -8.91 10.00 -17.26
C GLN A 234 -9.97 10.78 -16.48
N VAL A 235 -9.65 11.27 -15.27
CA VAL A 235 -10.59 12.07 -14.46
C VAL A 235 -10.91 13.39 -15.14
N LEU A 236 -9.93 14.10 -15.72
CA LEU A 236 -10.15 15.34 -16.44
C LEU A 236 -11.09 15.15 -17.64
N ASN A 237 -10.96 14.05 -18.37
CA ASN A 237 -11.76 13.74 -19.55
C ASN A 237 -13.11 13.06 -19.22
N ASN A 238 -13.34 12.63 -17.99
CA ASN A 238 -14.59 11.94 -17.63
C ASN A 238 -15.77 12.90 -17.56
N ALA A 239 -16.79 12.64 -18.38
CA ALA A 239 -18.00 13.47 -18.49
C ALA A 239 -18.77 13.60 -17.16
N SER A 240 -18.74 12.59 -16.32
CA SER A 240 -19.41 12.61 -15.01
C SER A 240 -18.57 13.21 -13.89
N GLU A 241 -17.27 13.45 -14.11
CA GLU A 241 -16.35 14.00 -13.10
C GLU A 241 -15.94 15.44 -13.41
N MET A 242 -15.01 15.66 -14.33
CA MET A 242 -14.52 17.01 -14.67
C MET A 242 -15.04 17.51 -16.03
N HIS A 243 -15.43 16.60 -16.92
CA HIS A 243 -16.02 16.88 -18.26
C HIS A 243 -15.23 17.92 -19.06
N GLY A 244 -13.92 17.88 -18.96
CA GLY A 244 -13.02 18.73 -19.71
C GLY A 244 -12.25 17.93 -20.76
N SER A 245 -11.85 18.56 -21.86
CA SER A 245 -10.69 18.08 -22.61
C SER A 245 -9.45 18.53 -21.85
N ALA A 246 -8.63 17.59 -21.38
CA ALA A 246 -7.41 17.93 -20.66
C ALA A 246 -6.53 18.93 -21.45
N GLN A 247 -6.48 18.81 -22.79
CA GLN A 247 -5.75 19.73 -23.66
C GLN A 247 -6.35 21.12 -23.65
N VAL A 248 -7.69 21.25 -23.79
CA VAL A 248 -8.37 22.54 -23.77
C VAL A 248 -8.20 23.26 -22.45
N VAL A 249 -8.38 22.52 -21.35
CA VAL A 249 -8.20 23.04 -19.99
C VAL A 249 -6.74 23.47 -19.76
N ALA A 250 -5.77 22.68 -20.21
CA ALA A 250 -4.37 23.00 -20.07
C ALA A 250 -4.00 24.30 -20.78
N VAL A 251 -4.39 24.46 -22.05
CA VAL A 251 -4.14 25.67 -22.81
C VAL A 251 -4.80 26.91 -22.18
N LYS A 252 -6.04 26.77 -21.71
CA LYS A 252 -6.75 27.83 -20.99
C LYS A 252 -5.98 28.29 -19.74
N ILE A 253 -5.51 27.35 -18.94
CA ILE A 253 -4.86 27.63 -17.64
C ILE A 253 -3.48 28.25 -17.85
N ILE A 254 -2.63 27.65 -18.67
CA ILE A 254 -1.29 28.18 -18.91
C ILE A 254 -1.29 29.53 -19.63
N GLY A 255 -2.38 29.89 -20.32
CA GLY A 255 -2.59 31.23 -20.92
C GLY A 255 -2.83 32.34 -19.91
N GLN A 256 -3.17 32.01 -18.64
CA GLN A 256 -3.45 32.98 -17.58
C GLN A 256 -2.17 33.50 -16.94
N THR A 257 -2.09 34.83 -16.72
CA THR A 257 -0.89 35.46 -16.13
C THR A 257 -0.45 34.84 -14.82
N GLY A 258 -1.39 34.46 -13.95
CA GLY A 258 -1.10 33.79 -12.64
C GLY A 258 -0.44 32.43 -12.78
N TYR A 259 -0.64 31.72 -13.89
CA TYR A 259 -0.08 30.39 -14.13
C TYR A 259 1.20 30.41 -14.99
N GLN A 260 1.39 31.40 -15.83
CA GLN A 260 2.51 31.46 -16.78
C GLN A 260 3.87 31.34 -16.10
N THR A 261 4.10 32.11 -15.04
CA THR A 261 5.36 32.08 -14.29
C THR A 261 5.58 30.73 -13.64
N GLN A 262 4.56 30.19 -12.97
CA GLN A 262 4.63 28.89 -12.29
C GLN A 262 4.86 27.75 -13.28
N TYR A 263 4.17 27.79 -14.43
CA TYR A 263 4.33 26.80 -15.48
C TYR A 263 5.74 26.84 -16.10
N LYS A 264 6.27 28.02 -16.40
CA LYS A 264 7.64 28.19 -16.91
C LYS A 264 8.69 27.70 -15.91
N ASN A 265 8.49 27.95 -14.61
CA ASN A 265 9.39 27.46 -13.57
C ASN A 265 9.35 25.92 -13.44
N ALA A 266 8.18 25.33 -13.60
CA ALA A 266 8.01 23.87 -13.52
C ALA A 266 8.49 23.16 -14.80
N TYR A 267 8.31 23.78 -15.96
CA TYR A 267 8.56 23.20 -17.29
C TYR A 267 9.23 24.21 -18.23
N PRO A 268 10.50 24.60 -17.99
CA PRO A 268 11.17 25.69 -18.71
C PRO A 268 11.30 25.46 -20.23
N ASN A 269 11.40 24.18 -20.62
CA ASN A 269 11.61 23.80 -22.04
C ASN A 269 10.37 23.12 -22.65
N SER A 270 9.18 23.31 -22.05
CA SER A 270 7.98 22.67 -22.55
C SER A 270 7.46 23.28 -23.83
N LYS A 271 6.99 22.42 -24.72
CA LYS A 271 6.25 22.82 -25.90
C LYS A 271 4.73 22.85 -25.61
N PRO A 272 3.95 23.67 -26.36
CA PRO A 272 2.51 23.80 -26.16
C PRO A 272 1.73 22.48 -26.27
N GLU A 273 2.16 21.55 -27.13
CA GLU A 273 1.54 20.25 -27.31
C GLU A 273 1.61 19.36 -26.04
N ASN A 274 2.59 19.60 -25.18
CA ASN A 274 2.78 18.84 -23.92
C ASN A 274 1.99 19.42 -22.74
N ALA A 275 1.18 20.46 -22.98
CA ALA A 275 0.52 21.18 -21.88
C ALA A 275 -0.38 20.29 -21.01
N ALA A 276 -1.16 19.40 -21.60
CA ALA A 276 -2.04 18.48 -20.87
C ALA A 276 -1.23 17.50 -20.02
N ASP A 277 -0.19 16.88 -20.58
CA ASP A 277 0.67 15.96 -19.86
C ASP A 277 1.41 16.64 -18.70
N ASN A 278 1.88 17.87 -18.92
CA ASN A 278 2.56 18.66 -17.89
C ASN A 278 1.61 19.04 -16.73
N ILE A 279 0.36 19.39 -17.02
CA ILE A 279 -0.65 19.66 -15.98
C ILE A 279 -0.93 18.38 -15.18
N CYS A 280 -1.15 17.26 -15.85
CA CYS A 280 -1.33 15.96 -15.18
C CYS A 280 -0.11 15.58 -14.34
N ASN A 281 1.10 15.78 -14.88
CA ASN A 281 2.35 15.52 -14.15
C ASN A 281 2.53 16.47 -12.96
N ALA A 282 2.20 17.76 -13.07
CA ALA A 282 2.27 18.68 -11.96
C ALA A 282 1.33 18.25 -10.80
N ILE A 283 0.07 17.95 -11.12
CA ILE A 283 -0.90 17.45 -10.12
C ILE A 283 -0.40 16.15 -9.51
N ALA A 284 0.12 15.22 -10.30
CA ALA A 284 0.71 13.98 -9.85
C ALA A 284 1.91 14.21 -8.91
N CYS A 285 2.78 15.18 -9.22
CA CYS A 285 3.90 15.58 -8.35
C CYS A 285 3.41 16.07 -6.98
N TYR A 286 2.33 16.84 -6.92
CA TYR A 286 1.71 17.23 -5.65
C TYR A 286 1.15 16.01 -4.91
N VAL A 287 0.37 15.14 -5.57
CA VAL A 287 -0.19 13.92 -4.96
C VAL A 287 0.92 13.00 -4.44
N ARG A 288 2.08 12.93 -5.11
CA ARG A 288 3.26 12.15 -4.65
C ARG A 288 3.83 12.67 -3.32
N THR A 289 3.57 13.91 -2.94
CA THR A 289 3.98 14.43 -1.63
C THR A 289 3.08 13.97 -0.50
N LEU A 290 1.87 13.46 -0.79
CA LEU A 290 0.91 12.99 0.19
C LEU A 290 1.30 11.61 0.75
N VAL A 291 2.47 11.54 1.39
CA VAL A 291 2.98 10.31 2.01
C VAL A 291 3.03 10.48 3.53
N ALA A 292 2.42 9.53 4.24
CA ALA A 292 2.28 9.51 5.69
C ALA A 292 2.63 8.11 6.21
N LEU A 293 3.85 7.96 6.74
CA LEU A 293 4.44 6.70 7.24
C LEU A 293 5.06 6.91 8.64
N ASN A 294 4.41 7.71 9.49
CA ASN A 294 4.88 8.03 10.84
C ASN A 294 3.74 7.90 11.88
N SER A 295 2.88 6.92 11.68
CA SER A 295 1.77 6.59 12.57
C SER A 295 2.24 6.05 13.92
N LYS A 296 1.32 5.85 14.86
CA LYS A 296 1.61 5.19 16.14
C LYS A 296 2.22 3.79 15.94
N PHE A 297 1.70 3.03 14.97
CA PHE A 297 2.25 1.74 14.58
C PHE A 297 3.70 1.87 14.07
N ASP A 298 3.97 2.81 13.16
CA ASP A 298 5.33 3.00 12.60
C ASP A 298 6.34 3.37 13.69
N LYS A 299 5.95 4.22 14.63
CA LYS A 299 6.77 4.58 15.80
C LYS A 299 7.10 3.36 16.66
N GLN A 300 6.09 2.51 16.94
CA GLN A 300 6.28 1.27 17.68
C GLN A 300 7.29 0.35 16.97
N MET A 301 7.16 0.18 15.65
CA MET A 301 8.06 -0.67 14.86
C MET A 301 9.48 -0.10 14.76
N ASN A 302 9.64 1.20 14.91
CA ASN A 302 10.94 1.89 14.94
C ASN A 302 11.53 2.05 16.35
N GLY A 303 11.05 1.30 17.33
CA GLY A 303 11.60 1.26 18.69
C GLY A 303 11.15 2.41 19.61
N MET A 304 10.10 3.12 19.23
CA MET A 304 9.43 4.11 20.07
C MET A 304 8.12 3.51 20.62
N PRO A 305 8.15 2.83 21.78
CA PRO A 305 6.97 2.13 22.28
C PRO A 305 5.83 3.11 22.58
N GLY A 306 4.61 2.70 22.29
CA GLY A 306 3.43 3.54 22.49
C GLY A 306 2.12 2.79 22.25
N MET A 307 2.17 1.61 21.63
CA MET A 307 0.99 0.78 21.45
C MET A 307 0.62 0.08 22.76
N THR A 308 -0.68 0.00 23.04
CA THR A 308 -1.22 -0.75 24.19
C THR A 308 -1.15 -2.27 23.93
N LYS A 309 -1.41 -3.05 24.97
CA LYS A 309 -1.50 -4.53 24.84
C LYS A 309 -2.63 -4.93 23.87
N ASP A 310 -3.77 -4.26 23.92
CA ASP A 310 -4.91 -4.54 23.05
C ASP A 310 -4.62 -4.18 21.58
N GLU A 311 -3.96 -3.04 21.32
CA GLU A 311 -3.52 -2.65 19.98
C GLU A 311 -2.49 -3.65 19.40
N THR A 312 -1.55 -4.11 20.24
CA THR A 312 -0.56 -5.13 19.87
C THR A 312 -1.22 -6.47 19.60
N HIS A 313 -2.19 -6.87 20.43
CA HIS A 313 -2.98 -8.08 20.22
C HIS A 313 -3.78 -7.98 18.91
N GLY A 314 -4.39 -6.82 18.64
CA GLY A 314 -5.07 -6.54 17.37
C GLY A 314 -4.16 -6.71 16.15
N PHE A 315 -2.89 -6.25 16.21
CA PHE A 315 -1.91 -6.50 15.15
C PHE A 315 -1.61 -7.99 14.97
N ASN A 316 -1.40 -8.71 16.07
CA ASN A 316 -1.12 -10.16 16.00
C ASN A 316 -2.32 -10.94 15.41
N LEU A 317 -3.55 -10.56 15.75
CA LEU A 317 -4.76 -11.11 15.15
C LEU A 317 -4.85 -10.78 13.66
N PHE A 318 -4.61 -9.53 13.28
CA PHE A 318 -4.61 -9.06 11.89
C PHE A 318 -3.65 -9.87 11.02
N MET A 319 -2.44 -10.13 11.51
CA MET A 319 -1.40 -10.89 10.82
C MET A 319 -1.58 -12.42 10.92
N GLY A 320 -2.46 -12.91 11.78
CA GLY A 320 -2.67 -14.33 12.05
C GLY A 320 -4.12 -14.75 11.88
N LYS A 321 -4.83 -15.02 12.99
CA LYS A 321 -6.19 -15.57 13.04
C LYS A 321 -7.20 -14.88 12.10
N ALA A 322 -7.13 -13.55 12.00
CA ALA A 322 -8.03 -12.78 11.15
C ALA A 322 -7.64 -12.77 9.65
N LYS A 323 -6.47 -13.29 9.29
CA LYS A 323 -5.95 -13.42 7.92
C LYS A 323 -5.90 -12.12 7.10
N CYS A 324 -6.07 -10.94 7.72
CA CYS A 324 -6.07 -9.66 7.00
C CYS A 324 -4.71 -9.39 6.34
N GLY A 325 -3.61 -9.75 7.01
CA GLY A 325 -2.23 -9.58 6.53
C GLY A 325 -1.89 -10.41 5.28
N THR A 326 -2.74 -11.37 4.87
CA THR A 326 -2.54 -12.14 3.64
C THR A 326 -2.94 -11.39 2.36
N CYS A 327 -3.68 -10.28 2.50
CA CYS A 327 -4.06 -9.41 1.40
C CYS A 327 -3.58 -7.97 1.62
N HIS A 328 -3.61 -7.49 2.86
CA HIS A 328 -3.13 -6.17 3.26
C HIS A 328 -1.70 -6.24 3.80
N PHE A 329 -0.73 -6.32 2.88
CA PHE A 329 0.67 -6.57 3.21
C PHE A 329 1.34 -5.39 3.94
N ILE A 330 2.07 -5.73 5.00
CA ILE A 330 2.88 -4.74 5.74
C ILE A 330 4.11 -4.31 4.92
N PRO A 331 4.61 -3.08 5.13
CA PRO A 331 4.15 -2.07 6.07
C PRO A 331 3.13 -1.10 5.44
N LEU A 332 2.74 -1.28 4.16
CA LEU A 332 1.78 -0.43 3.46
C LEU A 332 0.33 -0.79 3.76
N PHE A 333 0.09 -1.96 4.33
CA PHE A 333 -1.25 -2.50 4.61
C PHE A 333 -2.16 -2.45 3.38
N SER A 334 -1.61 -2.79 2.22
CA SER A 334 -2.26 -2.77 0.91
C SER A 334 -1.90 -4.02 0.12
N GLY A 335 -2.53 -4.20 -1.05
CA GLY A 335 -2.21 -5.29 -1.98
C GLY A 335 -0.86 -5.15 -2.69
N ALA A 336 -0.03 -4.16 -2.36
CA ALA A 336 1.33 -4.06 -2.90
C ALA A 336 2.18 -5.20 -2.33
N LYS A 337 2.45 -6.22 -3.16
CA LYS A 337 3.01 -7.50 -2.72
C LYS A 337 4.51 -7.48 -2.45
N PRO A 338 4.95 -7.84 -1.21
CA PRO A 338 6.36 -8.04 -0.89
C PRO A 338 7.00 -9.20 -1.69
N PRO A 339 8.33 -9.30 -1.75
CA PRO A 339 9.32 -8.40 -1.13
C PRO A 339 9.60 -7.13 -1.93
N ARG A 340 9.22 -7.06 -3.21
CA ARG A 340 9.57 -5.96 -4.12
C ARG A 340 8.52 -4.88 -4.23
N TYR A 341 7.27 -5.14 -3.77
CA TYR A 341 6.12 -4.22 -3.85
C TYR A 341 5.83 -3.74 -5.27
N PHE A 342 6.13 -4.57 -6.25
CA PHE A 342 5.95 -4.26 -7.67
C PHE A 342 4.55 -4.59 -8.18
N TYR A 343 3.95 -5.66 -7.66
CA TYR A 343 2.61 -6.10 -8.04
C TYR A 343 1.57 -5.63 -7.03
N MET A 344 0.36 -5.34 -7.53
CA MET A 344 -0.79 -4.98 -6.71
C MET A 344 -1.86 -6.06 -6.82
N GLU A 345 -2.20 -6.67 -5.71
CA GLU A 345 -3.27 -7.68 -5.65
C GLU A 345 -4.66 -7.03 -5.72
N SER A 346 -5.60 -7.79 -6.25
CA SER A 346 -7.02 -7.44 -6.35
C SER A 346 -7.85 -8.66 -5.99
N GLU A 347 -8.90 -8.45 -5.18
CA GLU A 347 -9.66 -9.54 -4.57
C GLU A 347 -11.13 -9.48 -4.95
N VAL A 348 -11.75 -10.64 -4.99
CA VAL A 348 -13.20 -10.83 -5.12
C VAL A 348 -13.75 -11.24 -3.76
N ILE A 349 -14.39 -10.31 -3.07
CA ILE A 349 -14.85 -10.53 -1.70
C ILE A 349 -16.38 -10.59 -1.55
N GLY A 350 -17.12 -10.34 -2.67
CA GLY A 350 -18.58 -10.41 -2.70
C GLY A 350 -19.26 -9.27 -1.92
N VAL A 351 -18.90 -8.02 -2.21
CA VAL A 351 -19.47 -6.83 -1.55
C VAL A 351 -20.96 -6.70 -1.86
N PRO A 352 -21.85 -6.50 -0.86
CA PRO A 352 -23.26 -6.31 -1.10
C PRO A 352 -23.59 -4.89 -1.60
N SER A 353 -24.69 -4.73 -2.31
CA SER A 353 -25.19 -3.44 -2.78
C SER A 353 -25.76 -2.55 -1.66
N THR A 354 -26.21 -3.18 -0.57
CA THR A 354 -26.74 -2.49 0.62
C THR A 354 -26.33 -3.21 1.91
N ASN A 355 -26.32 -2.51 3.04
CA ASN A 355 -25.99 -3.09 4.35
C ASN A 355 -27.19 -3.85 4.98
N ASN A 356 -28.06 -4.47 4.17
CA ASN A 356 -29.17 -5.28 4.66
C ASN A 356 -28.81 -6.77 4.57
N LYS A 357 -28.35 -7.34 5.68
CA LYS A 357 -27.94 -8.75 5.76
C LYS A 357 -29.08 -9.75 5.43
N LYS A 358 -30.35 -9.42 5.71
CA LYS A 358 -31.49 -10.33 5.48
C LYS A 358 -31.83 -10.49 4.00
N ASN A 359 -31.66 -9.45 3.21
CA ASN A 359 -31.96 -9.41 1.78
C ASN A 359 -30.74 -8.93 1.00
N ALA A 360 -29.58 -9.45 1.34
CA ALA A 360 -28.33 -9.08 0.67
C ALA A 360 -28.39 -9.42 -0.82
N LYS A 361 -27.92 -8.52 -1.65
CA LYS A 361 -27.69 -8.71 -3.08
C LYS A 361 -26.27 -8.30 -3.40
N LEU A 362 -25.60 -9.05 -4.26
CA LEU A 362 -24.29 -8.69 -4.75
C LEU A 362 -24.34 -7.32 -5.43
N ASP A 363 -23.33 -6.50 -5.22
CA ASP A 363 -23.18 -5.24 -5.96
C ASP A 363 -23.01 -5.53 -7.46
N ALA A 364 -23.63 -4.72 -8.31
CA ALA A 364 -23.64 -4.94 -9.75
C ALA A 364 -22.35 -4.48 -10.46
N ASP A 365 -21.47 -3.75 -9.77
CA ASP A 365 -20.20 -3.30 -10.34
C ASP A 365 -19.27 -4.49 -10.61
N SER A 366 -19.00 -4.75 -11.89
CA SER A 366 -18.15 -5.87 -12.31
C SER A 366 -16.65 -5.64 -12.01
N GLY A 367 -16.28 -4.52 -11.43
CA GLY A 367 -14.91 -4.23 -10.97
C GLY A 367 -13.88 -4.24 -12.10
N ARG A 368 -12.78 -4.94 -11.88
CA ARG A 368 -11.64 -5.01 -12.81
C ARG A 368 -11.96 -5.68 -14.14
N TYR A 369 -13.05 -6.46 -14.23
CA TYR A 369 -13.53 -6.98 -15.51
C TYR A 369 -13.77 -5.89 -16.54
N LEU A 370 -14.30 -4.72 -16.13
CA LEU A 370 -14.54 -3.58 -17.02
C LEU A 370 -13.24 -3.04 -17.66
N ALA A 371 -12.11 -3.23 -17.01
CA ALA A 371 -10.81 -2.77 -17.50
C ALA A 371 -10.07 -3.84 -18.34
N THR A 372 -10.32 -5.12 -18.08
CA THR A 372 -9.49 -6.20 -18.64
C THR A 372 -10.24 -7.12 -19.60
N GLY A 373 -11.56 -7.21 -19.50
CA GLY A 373 -12.39 -8.16 -20.23
C GLY A 373 -12.23 -9.63 -19.82
N TYR A 374 -11.38 -9.93 -18.83
CA TYR A 374 -11.14 -11.31 -18.38
C TYR A 374 -12.18 -11.75 -17.34
N PRO A 375 -12.94 -12.86 -17.55
CA PRO A 375 -13.98 -13.32 -16.63
C PRO A 375 -13.49 -13.55 -15.19
N ILE A 376 -12.24 -13.98 -15.00
CA ILE A 376 -11.64 -14.17 -13.67
C ILE A 376 -11.58 -12.88 -12.84
N HIS A 377 -11.59 -11.71 -13.48
CA HIS A 377 -11.57 -10.40 -12.83
C HIS A 377 -12.97 -9.83 -12.54
N THR A 378 -14.05 -10.58 -12.80
CA THR A 378 -15.40 -10.13 -12.49
C THR A 378 -15.56 -9.95 -10.98
N PHE A 379 -16.08 -8.78 -10.57
CA PHE A 379 -16.24 -8.34 -9.17
C PHE A 379 -14.92 -8.22 -8.38
N SER A 380 -13.78 -8.20 -9.08
CA SER A 380 -12.48 -7.99 -8.45
C SER A 380 -12.20 -6.51 -8.28
N PHE A 381 -11.73 -6.13 -7.07
CA PHE A 381 -11.32 -4.78 -6.73
C PHE A 381 -9.93 -4.79 -6.10
N LYS A 382 -9.19 -3.70 -6.31
CA LYS A 382 -7.87 -3.51 -5.74
C LYS A 382 -7.92 -3.59 -4.22
N THR A 383 -6.96 -4.30 -3.61
CA THR A 383 -6.76 -4.31 -2.17
C THR A 383 -6.15 -2.97 -1.73
N VAL A 384 -6.98 -2.08 -1.23
CA VAL A 384 -6.61 -0.71 -0.85
C VAL A 384 -5.72 -0.67 0.40
N SER A 385 -5.00 0.43 0.60
CA SER A 385 -4.25 0.64 1.85
C SER A 385 -5.20 0.89 3.02
N LEU A 386 -4.88 0.30 4.17
CA LEU A 386 -5.58 0.53 5.43
C LEU A 386 -4.96 1.68 6.24
N ARG A 387 -3.90 2.31 5.73
CA ARG A 387 -3.36 3.52 6.36
C ARG A 387 -4.40 4.62 6.31
N ASN A 388 -4.60 5.28 7.45
CA ASN A 388 -5.66 6.27 7.66
C ASN A 388 -7.10 5.73 7.54
N VAL A 389 -7.31 4.40 7.54
CA VAL A 389 -8.63 3.79 7.35
C VAL A 389 -9.68 4.28 8.38
N ALA A 390 -9.26 4.59 9.61
CA ALA A 390 -10.15 5.12 10.64
C ALA A 390 -10.76 6.50 10.31
N LEU A 391 -10.24 7.21 9.31
CA LEU A 391 -10.68 8.55 8.89
C LEU A 391 -11.45 8.55 7.56
N THR A 392 -11.56 7.41 6.88
CA THR A 392 -11.99 7.34 5.47
C THR A 392 -13.28 6.56 5.26
N ALA A 393 -14.14 6.53 6.29
CA ALA A 393 -15.51 6.03 6.13
C ALA A 393 -16.29 6.89 5.11
N PRO A 394 -17.28 6.32 4.38
CA PRO A 394 -17.71 4.92 4.38
C PRO A 394 -16.79 3.98 3.58
N TYR A 395 -16.91 2.67 3.79
CA TYR A 395 -16.00 1.65 3.31
C TYR A 395 -16.55 0.85 2.14
N MET A 396 -15.66 0.16 1.43
CA MET A 396 -15.81 -0.58 0.18
C MET A 396 -15.90 0.35 -1.04
N HIS A 397 -15.81 -0.23 -2.23
CA HIS A 397 -15.86 0.53 -3.49
C HIS A 397 -17.16 1.31 -3.68
N ASN A 398 -18.26 0.81 -3.10
CA ASN A 398 -19.59 1.40 -3.17
C ASN A 398 -20.02 2.10 -1.86
N GLY A 399 -19.11 2.23 -0.87
CA GLY A 399 -19.38 2.89 0.41
C GLY A 399 -20.51 2.24 1.24
N VAL A 400 -20.67 0.91 1.15
CA VAL A 400 -21.81 0.21 1.76
C VAL A 400 -21.76 0.17 3.29
N TYR A 401 -20.56 0.19 3.90
CA TYR A 401 -20.38 0.13 5.35
C TYR A 401 -19.93 1.46 5.92
N ASN A 402 -20.54 1.86 7.03
CA ASN A 402 -20.25 3.14 7.67
C ASN A 402 -19.21 3.04 8.81
N THR A 403 -19.00 1.85 9.36
CA THR A 403 -18.11 1.63 10.50
C THR A 403 -17.12 0.49 10.23
N LEU A 404 -15.98 0.51 10.94
CA LEU A 404 -15.02 -0.59 10.91
C LEU A 404 -15.60 -1.87 11.51
N GLU A 405 -16.51 -1.76 12.47
CA GLU A 405 -17.23 -2.87 13.07
C GLU A 405 -18.02 -3.64 12.00
N GLU A 406 -18.75 -2.94 11.14
CA GLU A 406 -19.52 -3.54 10.03
C GLU A 406 -18.59 -4.24 9.03
N VAL A 407 -17.43 -3.63 8.72
CA VAL A 407 -16.41 -4.22 7.84
C VAL A 407 -15.83 -5.50 8.45
N ILE A 408 -15.43 -5.46 9.72
CA ILE A 408 -14.86 -6.65 10.40
C ILE A 408 -15.91 -7.77 10.54
N ASP A 409 -17.19 -7.42 10.79
CA ASP A 409 -18.27 -8.41 10.81
C ASP A 409 -18.47 -9.07 9.45
N PHE A 410 -18.39 -8.31 8.35
CA PHE A 410 -18.47 -8.85 6.99
C PHE A 410 -17.35 -9.86 6.72
N TYR A 411 -16.10 -9.52 7.05
CA TYR A 411 -14.98 -10.45 6.90
C TYR A 411 -15.07 -11.65 7.85
N ASN A 412 -15.50 -11.42 9.09
CA ASN A 412 -15.67 -12.49 10.08
C ASN A 412 -16.69 -13.56 9.66
N ASP A 413 -17.70 -13.15 8.91
CA ASP A 413 -18.73 -14.05 8.35
C ASP A 413 -18.29 -14.76 7.05
N GLY A 414 -17.10 -14.45 6.47
CA GLY A 414 -16.59 -15.04 5.22
C GLY A 414 -16.99 -14.25 3.97
N GLY A 415 -17.20 -12.94 4.10
CA GLY A 415 -17.54 -12.06 3.00
C GLY A 415 -18.88 -12.36 2.35
N GLY A 416 -18.93 -12.32 1.01
CA GLY A 416 -20.16 -12.59 0.25
C GLY A 416 -20.74 -13.98 0.54
N LYS A 417 -19.91 -14.97 0.88
CA LYS A 417 -20.36 -16.31 1.28
C LYS A 417 -21.23 -16.28 2.53
N GLY A 418 -20.80 -15.53 3.54
CA GLY A 418 -21.57 -15.36 4.79
C GLY A 418 -22.91 -14.68 4.59
N LEU A 419 -23.04 -13.89 3.53
CA LEU A 419 -24.29 -13.23 3.13
C LEU A 419 -25.09 -14.00 2.08
N HIS A 420 -24.63 -15.19 1.66
CA HIS A 420 -25.23 -16.03 0.61
C HIS A 420 -25.28 -15.35 -0.78
N ILE A 421 -24.34 -14.47 -1.07
CA ILE A 421 -24.22 -13.73 -2.35
C ILE A 421 -22.84 -13.90 -2.99
N ALA A 422 -22.07 -14.92 -2.58
CA ALA A 422 -20.72 -15.13 -3.11
C ALA A 422 -20.73 -15.33 -4.63
N PRO A 423 -19.95 -14.55 -5.39
CA PRO A 423 -19.69 -14.87 -6.79
C PRO A 423 -18.86 -16.15 -6.90
N ALA A 424 -18.99 -16.87 -8.04
CA ALA A 424 -18.31 -18.15 -8.23
C ALA A 424 -16.77 -18.09 -8.12
N ASN A 425 -16.20 -16.91 -8.39
CA ASN A 425 -14.76 -16.64 -8.34
C ASN A 425 -14.33 -15.91 -7.06
N GLN A 426 -15.10 -15.98 -5.95
CA GLN A 426 -14.69 -15.34 -4.70
C GLN A 426 -13.30 -15.85 -4.27
N SER A 427 -12.37 -14.92 -4.06
CA SER A 427 -11.00 -15.21 -3.62
C SER A 427 -10.83 -15.21 -2.10
N LEU A 428 -11.70 -14.47 -1.38
CA LEU A 428 -11.73 -14.50 0.07
C LEU A 428 -12.11 -15.90 0.58
N PRO A 429 -11.39 -16.48 1.58
CA PRO A 429 -11.77 -17.73 2.20
C PRO A 429 -13.22 -17.74 2.69
N PHE A 430 -13.93 -18.84 2.45
CA PHE A 430 -15.36 -18.98 2.75
C PHE A 430 -15.67 -19.20 4.23
N ASP A 431 -14.65 -19.64 5.00
CA ASP A 431 -14.82 -20.00 6.39
C ASP A 431 -14.96 -18.76 7.28
N LYS A 432 -15.80 -18.90 8.31
CA LYS A 432 -15.89 -17.88 9.36
C LYS A 432 -14.58 -17.80 10.12
N LEU A 433 -14.13 -16.60 10.41
CA LEU A 433 -12.92 -16.39 11.20
C LEU A 433 -13.11 -16.69 12.69
N ASN A 434 -14.37 -16.76 13.16
CA ASN A 434 -14.75 -17.02 14.54
C ASN A 434 -14.05 -16.08 15.54
N LEU A 435 -14.00 -14.79 15.18
CA LEU A 435 -13.46 -13.76 16.06
C LEU A 435 -14.46 -13.45 17.17
N THR A 436 -13.99 -13.42 18.40
CA THR A 436 -14.77 -12.96 19.56
C THR A 436 -15.01 -11.45 19.48
N LYS A 437 -15.94 -10.95 20.29
CA LYS A 437 -16.21 -9.51 20.43
C LYS A 437 -14.92 -8.72 20.78
N LYS A 438 -14.12 -9.25 21.70
CA LYS A 438 -12.85 -8.64 22.13
C LYS A 438 -11.84 -8.61 20.99
N GLU A 439 -11.65 -9.71 20.29
CA GLU A 439 -10.71 -9.80 19.17
C GLU A 439 -11.06 -8.81 18.05
N LYS A 440 -12.35 -8.67 17.71
CA LYS A 440 -12.82 -7.67 16.74
C LYS A 440 -12.50 -6.24 17.20
N ALA A 441 -12.76 -5.93 18.47
CA ALA A 441 -12.43 -4.64 19.04
C ALA A 441 -10.93 -4.36 19.03
N ASP A 442 -10.09 -5.35 19.33
CA ASP A 442 -8.63 -5.20 19.30
C ASP A 442 -8.08 -4.96 17.90
N ILE A 443 -8.63 -5.64 16.89
CA ILE A 443 -8.29 -5.38 15.48
C ILE A 443 -8.64 -3.93 15.12
N ILE A 444 -9.80 -3.41 15.53
CA ILE A 444 -10.20 -2.03 15.28
C ILE A 444 -9.26 -1.04 16.00
N LEU A 445 -8.88 -1.32 17.24
CA LEU A 445 -7.88 -0.53 17.96
C LEU A 445 -6.56 -0.49 17.21
N PHE A 446 -6.10 -1.64 16.72
CA PHE A 446 -4.91 -1.71 15.89
C PHE A 446 -5.05 -0.86 14.62
N LEU A 447 -6.14 -1.00 13.85
CA LEU A 447 -6.38 -0.23 12.63
C LEU A 447 -6.33 1.28 12.88
N LYS A 448 -6.81 1.75 14.03
CA LYS A 448 -6.70 3.16 14.45
C LYS A 448 -5.25 3.61 14.66
N THR A 449 -4.33 2.71 15.01
CA THR A 449 -2.89 3.05 15.14
C THR A 449 -2.21 3.36 13.80
N LEU A 450 -2.84 3.01 12.67
CA LEU A 450 -2.35 3.30 11.32
C LEU A 450 -2.66 4.74 10.87
N THR A 451 -3.27 5.55 11.74
CA THR A 451 -3.59 6.94 11.44
C THR A 451 -2.35 7.81 11.53
N ASP A 452 -2.08 8.54 10.45
CA ASP A 452 -1.04 9.57 10.36
C ASP A 452 -1.51 10.68 9.41
N THR A 453 -1.67 11.87 9.96
CA THR A 453 -2.05 13.09 9.25
C THR A 453 -0.95 14.14 9.27
N THR A 454 0.26 13.76 9.70
CA THR A 454 1.41 14.67 9.83
C THR A 454 2.19 14.85 8.53
N GLY A 455 1.79 14.20 7.45
CA GLY A 455 2.37 14.40 6.11
C GLY A 455 2.29 15.87 5.68
N LYS A 456 3.36 16.38 5.07
CA LYS A 456 3.39 17.73 4.48
C LYS A 456 2.57 17.74 3.20
N TYR A 457 1.61 18.63 3.08
CA TYR A 457 0.82 18.88 1.88
C TYR A 457 0.68 20.37 1.57
#